data_7478dec2be452bfc59b53acab6f4971f
#
_entry.id   7478dec2be452bfc59b53acab6f4971f
#
_cell.length_a   1.000
_cell.length_b   1.000
_cell.length_c   1.000
_cell.angle_alpha   90.00
_cell.angle_beta   90.00
_cell.angle_gamma   90.00
#
_symmetry.space_group_name_H-M   'P 1'
#
loop_
_entity.id
_entity.type
_entity.pdbx_description
1 polymer ?
#
loop_
_entity_poly.entity_id
_entity_poly.type
_entity_poly.pdbx_seq_one_letter_code
_entity_poly.pdbx_strand_id
1 'polypeptide(L)'
;NKYEGLDPALKRAERFSKHILVGEPDKDGVRQIFRIHTEGRPLDKDVNEEELVNKMHSIKTVGSDIKFITKLAKEEMMKRLGIYEKMEKGTFKDSDIENATIKQQDFLNAIEAFKTQHKTNNRNPIGFGK
;
A
#
# COMPACT_ATOMS: atom_id res chain seq x y z
N ASN A 1 -5.99 0.70 34.52
CA ASN A 1 -5.80 0.33 33.14
C ASN A 1 -4.32 0.38 32.78
N LYS A 2 -3.85 -0.65 32.16
CA LYS A 2 -2.43 -0.75 31.84
C LYS A 2 -1.94 0.33 30.85
N TYR A 3 -2.84 1.05 30.25
CA TYR A 3 -2.44 2.11 29.34
C TYR A 3 -2.36 3.47 29.98
N GLU A 4 -2.75 3.59 31.23
CA GLU A 4 -2.78 4.88 31.87
C GLU A 4 -1.45 5.60 31.97
N GLY A 5 -0.38 4.87 32.09
CA GLY A 5 0.94 5.50 32.18
C GLY A 5 1.65 5.69 30.88
N LEU A 6 0.98 5.39 29.76
CA LEU A 6 1.65 5.48 28.49
C LEU A 6 1.70 6.89 27.92
N ASP A 7 2.73 7.11 27.14
CA ASP A 7 2.92 8.35 26.42
C ASP A 7 1.69 8.62 25.53
N PRO A 8 1.20 9.86 25.49
CA PRO A 8 0.08 10.22 24.62
C PRO A 8 0.29 9.83 23.16
N ALA A 9 1.53 9.86 22.70
CA ALA A 9 1.81 9.45 21.31
C ALA A 9 1.53 7.98 21.10
N LEU A 10 1.88 7.14 22.09
CA LEU A 10 1.61 5.72 22.02
C LEU A 10 0.12 5.43 22.05
N LYS A 11 -0.60 6.16 22.87
CA LYS A 11 -2.05 5.99 22.95
C LYS A 11 -2.71 6.38 21.63
N ARG A 12 -2.20 7.42 20.99
CA ARG A 12 -2.72 7.85 19.70
C ARG A 12 -2.46 6.80 18.64
N ALA A 13 -1.24 6.27 18.63
CA ALA A 13 -0.86 5.25 17.68
C ALA A 13 -1.70 3.99 17.86
N GLU A 14 -1.95 3.63 19.09
CA GLU A 14 -2.76 2.46 19.37
C GLU A 14 -4.21 2.63 18.94
N ARG A 15 -4.78 3.81 19.17
CA ARG A 15 -6.13 4.10 18.71
C ARG A 15 -6.22 4.08 17.20
N PHE A 16 -5.19 4.58 16.56
CA PHE A 16 -5.12 4.60 15.11
C PHE A 16 -5.09 3.16 14.57
N SER A 17 -4.28 2.31 15.19
CA SER A 17 -4.22 0.90 14.80
C SER A 17 -5.56 0.20 14.96
N LYS A 18 -6.25 0.46 16.05
CA LYS A 18 -7.56 -0.11 16.26
C LYS A 18 -8.54 0.32 15.20
N HIS A 19 -8.51 1.61 14.86
CA HIS A 19 -9.38 2.17 13.85
C HIS A 19 -9.14 1.48 12.50
N ILE A 20 -7.86 1.26 12.19
CA ILE A 20 -7.48 0.61 10.95
C ILE A 20 -8.00 -0.82 10.87
N LEU A 21 -7.90 -1.54 11.98
CA LEU A 21 -8.27 -2.95 11.99
C LEU A 21 -9.77 -3.19 12.05
N VAL A 22 -10.50 -2.27 12.62
CA VAL A 22 -11.92 -2.47 12.84
C VAL A 22 -12.81 -1.92 11.75
N GLY A 23 -12.37 -0.94 11.05
CA GLY A 23 -13.25 -0.33 10.08
C GLY A 23 -12.55 0.36 8.94
N GLU A 24 -13.38 0.94 8.11
CA GLU A 24 -12.95 1.68 6.97
C GLU A 24 -12.44 3.05 7.43
N PRO A 25 -11.20 3.38 7.16
CA PRO A 25 -10.67 4.67 7.59
C PRO A 25 -11.25 5.80 6.74
N ASP A 26 -11.29 7.00 7.32
CA ASP A 26 -11.65 8.16 6.54
C ASP A 26 -10.45 8.55 5.67
N LYS A 27 -10.62 9.60 4.89
CA LYS A 27 -9.57 10.02 3.96
C LYS A 27 -8.25 10.32 4.65
N ASP A 28 -8.32 10.97 5.81
CA ASP A 28 -7.11 11.27 6.56
C ASP A 28 -6.46 10.01 7.09
N GLY A 29 -7.27 9.04 7.51
CA GLY A 29 -6.78 7.75 7.93
C GLY A 29 -6.07 7.01 6.79
N VAL A 30 -6.66 7.06 5.60
CA VAL A 30 -6.03 6.46 4.42
C VAL A 30 -4.66 7.09 4.18
N ARG A 31 -4.58 8.41 4.28
CA ARG A 31 -3.31 9.12 4.09
C ARG A 31 -2.27 8.68 5.10
N GLN A 32 -2.66 8.56 6.37
CA GLN A 32 -1.74 8.14 7.42
C GLN A 32 -1.24 6.71 7.19
N ILE A 33 -2.14 5.82 6.82
CA ILE A 33 -1.78 4.43 6.56
C ILE A 33 -0.83 4.36 5.37
N PHE A 34 -1.14 5.10 4.31
CA PHE A 34 -0.31 5.15 3.12
C PHE A 34 1.11 5.61 3.48
N ARG A 35 1.22 6.64 4.31
CA ARG A 35 2.53 7.14 4.73
C ARG A 35 3.29 6.10 5.54
N ILE A 36 2.59 5.38 6.41
CA ILE A 36 3.23 4.34 7.20
C ILE A 36 3.83 3.27 6.29
N HIS A 37 3.08 2.83 5.30
CA HIS A 37 3.55 1.74 4.43
C HIS A 37 4.52 2.19 3.35
N THR A 38 4.64 3.48 3.11
CA THR A 38 5.61 3.99 2.15
C THR A 38 6.85 4.55 2.82
N GLU A 39 6.86 4.60 4.13
CA GLU A 39 8.02 5.08 4.86
C GLU A 39 9.23 4.22 4.54
N GLY A 40 10.35 4.85 4.22
CA GLY A 40 11.57 4.13 3.87
C GLY A 40 11.61 3.59 2.46
N ARG A 41 10.55 3.76 1.69
CA ARG A 41 10.55 3.31 0.30
C ARG A 41 10.88 4.48 -0.62
N PRO A 42 11.61 4.22 -1.70
CA PRO A 42 12.01 5.30 -2.60
C PRO A 42 10.87 5.72 -3.51
N LEU A 43 10.23 6.83 -3.18
CA LEU A 43 9.14 7.37 -3.99
C LEU A 43 9.68 8.40 -4.97
N ASP A 44 9.20 8.36 -6.20
CA ASP A 44 9.58 9.32 -7.21
C ASP A 44 8.93 10.66 -6.92
N LYS A 45 9.51 11.71 -7.46
CA LYS A 45 8.99 13.07 -7.27
C LYS A 45 7.61 13.26 -7.91
N ASP A 46 7.26 12.42 -8.87
CA ASP A 46 5.99 12.55 -9.55
C ASP A 46 4.83 11.97 -8.75
N VAL A 47 5.11 11.32 -7.62
CA VAL A 47 4.04 10.72 -6.81
C VAL A 47 3.15 11.80 -6.22
N ASN A 48 1.87 11.68 -6.52
CA ASN A 48 0.85 12.61 -6.03
C ASN A 48 0.04 11.91 -4.96
N GLU A 49 0.42 12.15 -3.70
CA GLU A 49 -0.21 11.50 -2.57
C GLU A 49 -1.71 11.76 -2.52
N GLU A 50 -2.10 13.00 -2.78
CA GLU A 50 -3.51 13.38 -2.69
C GLU A 50 -4.38 12.59 -3.67
N GLU A 51 -3.92 12.45 -4.89
CA GLU A 51 -4.63 11.67 -5.89
C GLU A 51 -4.77 10.21 -5.47
N LEU A 52 -3.67 9.64 -4.97
CA LEU A 52 -3.67 8.24 -4.55
C LEU A 52 -4.58 8.02 -3.35
N VAL A 53 -4.54 8.93 -2.38
CA VAL A 53 -5.38 8.85 -1.20
C VAL A 53 -6.86 8.95 -1.61
N ASN A 54 -7.18 9.87 -2.52
CA ASN A 54 -8.56 10.00 -2.99
C ASN A 54 -9.04 8.72 -3.67
N LYS A 55 -8.21 8.13 -4.50
CA LYS A 55 -8.57 6.89 -5.19
C LYS A 55 -8.77 5.73 -4.22
N MET A 56 -7.84 5.58 -3.29
CA MET A 56 -7.94 4.49 -2.32
C MET A 56 -9.14 4.68 -1.40
N HIS A 57 -9.41 5.90 -1.00
CA HIS A 57 -10.57 6.17 -0.16
C HIS A 57 -11.88 5.89 -0.92
N SER A 58 -11.91 6.24 -2.20
CA SER A 58 -13.12 6.05 -3.01
C SER A 58 -13.49 4.59 -3.19
N ILE A 59 -12.52 3.69 -3.14
CA ILE A 59 -12.79 2.26 -3.26
C ILE A 59 -12.84 1.57 -1.90
N LYS A 60 -12.92 2.37 -0.85
CA LYS A 60 -13.15 1.88 0.52
C LYS A 60 -12.11 0.89 1.01
N THR A 61 -10.84 1.23 0.81
CA THR A 61 -9.75 0.39 1.29
C THR A 61 -9.65 0.44 2.82
N VAL A 62 -9.24 -0.68 3.40
CA VAL A 62 -8.90 -0.74 4.82
C VAL A 62 -7.38 -0.85 4.91
N GLY A 63 -6.84 -0.87 6.13
CA GLY A 63 -5.39 -0.85 6.33
C GLY A 63 -4.63 -1.92 5.59
N SER A 64 -5.11 -3.16 5.66
CA SER A 64 -4.43 -4.27 4.97
C SER A 64 -4.47 -4.10 3.46
N ASP A 65 -5.52 -3.49 2.93
CA ASP A 65 -5.62 -3.25 1.50
C ASP A 65 -4.57 -2.24 1.04
N ILE A 66 -4.36 -1.19 1.84
CA ILE A 66 -3.39 -0.17 1.51
C ILE A 66 -1.98 -0.75 1.55
N LYS A 67 -1.72 -1.61 2.52
CA LYS A 67 -0.45 -2.31 2.60
C LYS A 67 -0.22 -3.15 1.35
N PHE A 68 -1.24 -3.86 0.91
CA PHE A 68 -1.17 -4.71 -0.27
C PHE A 68 -0.94 -3.88 -1.53
N ILE A 69 -1.65 -2.75 -1.67
CA ILE A 69 -1.47 -1.87 -2.81
C ILE A 69 -0.03 -1.34 -2.87
N THR A 70 0.54 -0.98 -1.72
CA THR A 70 1.92 -0.52 -1.68
C THR A 70 2.89 -1.60 -2.14
N LYS A 71 2.62 -2.84 -1.73
CA LYS A 71 3.42 -3.97 -2.16
C LYS A 71 3.32 -4.18 -3.67
N LEU A 72 2.10 -4.09 -4.21
CA LEU A 72 1.89 -4.22 -5.64
C LEU A 72 2.60 -3.11 -6.41
N ALA A 73 2.60 -1.88 -5.88
CA ALA A 73 3.27 -0.77 -6.53
C ALA A 73 4.78 -1.03 -6.64
N LYS A 74 5.35 -1.59 -5.59
CA LYS A 74 6.76 -1.95 -5.62
C LYS A 74 7.02 -3.02 -6.69
N GLU A 75 6.14 -4.00 -6.79
CA GLU A 75 6.27 -5.03 -7.79
C GLU A 75 6.14 -4.47 -9.20
N GLU A 76 5.24 -3.49 -9.39
CA GLU A 76 5.10 -2.83 -10.69
C GLU A 76 6.39 -2.11 -11.06
N MET A 77 7.02 -1.46 -10.09
CA MET A 77 8.31 -0.82 -10.32
C MET A 77 9.35 -1.84 -10.77
N MET A 78 9.41 -2.97 -10.10
CA MET A 78 10.39 -3.99 -10.41
C MET A 78 10.16 -4.60 -11.80
N LYS A 79 8.89 -4.76 -12.18
CA LYS A 79 8.57 -5.23 -13.52
C LYS A 79 9.00 -4.20 -14.57
N ARG A 80 8.69 -2.93 -14.30
CA ARG A 80 9.03 -1.86 -15.24
C ARG A 80 10.54 -1.77 -15.49
N LEU A 81 11.32 -2.05 -14.45
CA LEU A 81 12.77 -2.01 -14.56
C LEU A 81 13.38 -3.31 -15.06
N GLY A 82 12.56 -4.33 -15.28
CA GLY A 82 13.05 -5.61 -15.75
C GLY A 82 13.89 -6.37 -14.74
N ILE A 83 13.72 -6.08 -13.46
CA ILE A 83 14.53 -6.68 -12.41
C ILE A 83 14.33 -8.18 -12.31
N TYR A 84 13.10 -8.65 -12.44
CA TYR A 84 12.82 -10.09 -12.36
C TYR A 84 13.49 -10.85 -13.47
N GLU A 85 13.50 -10.30 -14.68
CA GLU A 85 14.17 -10.92 -15.82
C GLU A 85 15.66 -10.98 -15.60
N LYS A 86 16.24 -9.92 -15.06
CA LYS A 86 17.66 -9.86 -14.79
C LYS A 86 18.06 -10.87 -13.72
N MET A 87 17.22 -11.05 -12.72
CA MET A 87 17.48 -12.06 -11.70
C MET A 87 17.47 -13.46 -12.29
N GLU A 88 16.48 -13.72 -13.14
CA GLU A 88 16.35 -15.01 -13.78
C GLU A 88 17.53 -15.33 -14.68
N LYS A 89 18.04 -14.32 -15.38
CA LYS A 89 19.18 -14.50 -16.28
C LYS A 89 20.52 -14.39 -15.56
N GLY A 90 20.49 -14.08 -14.28
CA GLY A 90 21.72 -13.93 -13.52
C GLY A 90 22.50 -12.66 -13.82
N THR A 91 21.85 -11.67 -14.43
CA THR A 91 22.50 -10.42 -14.81
C THR A 91 22.16 -9.28 -13.88
N PHE A 92 21.37 -9.54 -12.82
CA PHE A 92 20.98 -8.52 -11.87
C PHE A 92 22.18 -7.97 -11.11
N LYS A 93 22.23 -6.65 -10.95
CA LYS A 93 23.26 -5.97 -10.17
C LYS A 93 22.58 -5.00 -9.22
N ASP A 94 23.24 -4.72 -8.10
CA ASP A 94 22.70 -3.76 -7.14
C ASP A 94 22.45 -2.41 -7.79
N SER A 95 23.26 -2.04 -8.76
CA SER A 95 23.07 -0.75 -9.46
C SER A 95 21.77 -0.69 -10.23
N ASP A 96 21.15 -1.82 -10.53
CA ASP A 96 19.88 -1.85 -11.26
C ASP A 96 18.74 -1.28 -10.43
N ILE A 97 18.85 -1.33 -9.10
CA ILE A 97 17.82 -0.79 -8.22
C ILE A 97 18.29 0.38 -7.38
N GLU A 98 19.56 0.75 -7.50
CA GLU A 98 20.15 1.79 -6.68
C GLU A 98 19.39 3.11 -6.72
N ASN A 99 18.97 3.52 -7.91
CA ASN A 99 18.23 4.76 -8.09
C ASN A 99 16.78 4.52 -8.48
N ALA A 100 16.30 3.31 -8.22
CA ALA A 100 14.94 2.96 -8.58
C ALA A 100 13.94 3.66 -7.66
N THR A 101 12.88 4.20 -8.24
CA THR A 101 11.83 4.85 -7.46
C THR A 101 10.48 4.33 -7.89
N ILE A 102 9.54 4.30 -6.95
CA ILE A 102 8.17 3.93 -7.25
C ILE A 102 7.48 5.18 -7.78
N LYS A 103 6.94 5.08 -8.98
CA LYS A 103 6.33 6.23 -9.64
C LYS A 103 4.82 6.25 -9.47
N GLN A 104 4.22 7.40 -9.78
CA GLN A 104 2.77 7.54 -9.69
C GLN A 104 2.07 6.46 -10.49
N GLN A 105 2.57 6.15 -11.70
CA GLN A 105 1.94 5.14 -12.53
C GLN A 105 2.00 3.75 -11.90
N ASP A 106 3.07 3.45 -11.16
CA ASP A 106 3.19 2.18 -10.47
C ASP A 106 2.07 2.03 -9.43
N PHE A 107 1.77 3.11 -8.70
CA PHE A 107 0.68 3.10 -7.73
C PHE A 107 -0.68 2.99 -8.43
N LEU A 108 -0.85 3.71 -9.52
CA LEU A 108 -2.11 3.65 -10.25
C LEU A 108 -2.37 2.24 -10.80
N ASN A 109 -1.33 1.62 -11.32
CA ASN A 109 -1.43 0.23 -11.79
C ASN A 109 -1.73 -0.71 -10.64
N ALA A 110 -1.13 -0.46 -9.49
CA ALA A 110 -1.37 -1.29 -8.31
C ALA A 110 -2.82 -1.17 -7.84
N ILE A 111 -3.36 0.03 -7.84
CA ILE A 111 -4.75 0.26 -7.44
C ILE A 111 -5.71 -0.47 -8.40
N GLU A 112 -5.42 -0.40 -9.70
CA GLU A 112 -6.26 -1.09 -10.67
C GLU A 112 -6.20 -2.59 -10.51
N ALA A 113 -5.00 -3.13 -10.26
CA ALA A 113 -4.83 -4.55 -10.02
C ALA A 113 -5.59 -4.98 -8.77
N PHE A 114 -5.53 -4.17 -7.73
CA PHE A 114 -6.25 -4.45 -6.49
C PHE A 114 -7.75 -4.45 -6.73
N LYS A 115 -8.25 -3.46 -7.46
CA LYS A 115 -9.68 -3.37 -7.76
C LYS A 115 -10.16 -4.61 -8.48
N THR A 116 -9.39 -5.08 -9.44
CA THR A 116 -9.74 -6.26 -10.20
C THR A 116 -9.80 -7.50 -9.33
N GLN A 117 -8.81 -7.69 -8.47
CA GLN A 117 -8.78 -8.83 -7.56
C GLN A 117 -9.91 -8.77 -6.54
N HIS A 118 -10.13 -7.58 -5.98
CA HIS A 118 -11.15 -7.40 -4.97
C HIS A 118 -12.54 -7.66 -5.57
N LYS A 119 -12.77 -7.19 -6.77
CA LYS A 119 -14.03 -7.40 -7.46
C LYS A 119 -14.27 -8.88 -7.74
N THR A 120 -13.22 -9.58 -8.14
CA THR A 120 -13.30 -11.02 -8.40
C THR A 120 -13.62 -11.77 -7.11
N ASN A 121 -12.98 -11.41 -6.03
CA ASN A 121 -13.24 -12.05 -4.75
C ASN A 121 -14.67 -11.82 -4.28
N ASN A 122 -15.20 -10.64 -4.51
CA ASN A 122 -16.57 -10.34 -4.14
C ASN A 122 -17.57 -11.12 -4.97
N ARG A 123 -17.23 -11.44 -6.19
CA ARG A 123 -18.08 -12.22 -7.05
C ARG A 123 -18.13 -13.67 -6.68
N ASN A 124 -17.15 -14.12 -5.92
CA ASN A 124 -17.05 -15.53 -5.58
C ASN A 124 -17.22 -15.73 -4.09
N PRO A 125 -18.43 -15.55 -3.59
CA PRO A 125 -18.69 -15.62 -2.17
C PRO A 125 -18.61 -17.00 -1.62
N ILE A 126 -18.61 -17.93 -2.49
CA ILE A 126 -18.63 -19.29 -2.10
C ILE A 126 -17.51 -19.69 -1.23
N GLY A 127 -16.41 -19.16 -1.47
CA GLY A 127 -15.27 -19.54 -0.73
C GLY A 127 -15.46 -19.41 0.75
N PHE A 128 -16.39 -18.62 1.17
CA PHE A 128 -16.51 -18.36 2.53
C PHE A 128 -17.84 -18.14 3.04
N GLY A 129 -18.68 -18.66 2.41
CA GLY A 129 -20.02 -18.44 2.82
C GLY A 129 -20.39 -17.01 2.79
N LYS A 130 -19.95 -16.98 2.67
CA LYS A 130 -20.29 -16.12 2.70
C LYS A 130 -20.52 -15.78 2.96
#